data_a031b4abe9a57e2e93afb0ed5866244e
#
_entry.id   a031b4abe9a57e2e93afb0ed5866244e
#
_cell.length_a   1.000
_cell.length_b   1.000
_cell.length_c   1.000
_cell.angle_alpha   90.00
_cell.angle_beta   90.00
_cell.angle_gamma   90.00
#
_symmetry.space_group_name_H-M   'P 1'
#
loop_
_entity.id
_entity.type
_entity.pdbx_description
1 polymer ?
#
loop_
_entity_poly.entity_id
_entity_poly.type
_entity_poly.pdbx_seq_one_letter_code
_entity_poly.pdbx_strand_id
1 'polypeptide(L)'
;GVHLNKGSNRFVLKQKVVGTDAQQYTVRVKAPKDTCEKNNDYGTYATVDSLPKILLVSGMGEDSTPFLGLLDAAGCNYRQVSAVSAPDTLKEMLQYKSIILENVYRTDLPEGFLKNLKTYVKDYGCGLVACGGEDSFALGGYQDTELEKLLPVDMQLRGVNEKQNLAMVMVIDHSGSMSEQTEGGTNLDLAIAAAKAAVDQLDTKDEVGVVTFDDGYTWQVPLE
;
A
#
# COMPACT_ATOMS: atom_id res chain seq x y z
N GLY A 1 21.41 -52.10 1.03
CA GLY A 1 21.27 -52.70 -0.29
C GLY A 1 19.83 -52.83 -0.67
N VAL A 2 19.54 -52.80 -1.97
CA VAL A 2 18.19 -52.94 -2.52
C VAL A 2 18.16 -54.21 -3.38
N HIS A 3 17.01 -54.87 -3.40
CA HIS A 3 16.78 -55.98 -4.29
C HIS A 3 16.19 -55.49 -5.61
N LEU A 4 16.75 -55.93 -6.74
CA LEU A 4 16.29 -55.57 -8.08
C LEU A 4 15.46 -56.72 -8.68
N ASN A 5 14.30 -56.37 -9.21
CA ASN A 5 13.47 -57.27 -10.00
C ASN A 5 13.85 -57.21 -11.49
N LYS A 6 13.56 -58.26 -12.27
CA LYS A 6 13.71 -58.22 -13.70
C LYS A 6 12.78 -57.16 -14.32
N GLY A 7 13.34 -56.22 -15.07
CA GLY A 7 12.62 -55.10 -15.66
C GLY A 7 12.94 -53.77 -14.98
N SER A 8 12.03 -52.81 -15.08
CA SER A 8 12.21 -51.45 -14.54
C SER A 8 12.03 -51.44 -13.01
N ASN A 9 12.97 -50.82 -12.30
CA ASN A 9 12.95 -50.64 -10.86
C ASN A 9 12.96 -49.13 -10.58
N ARG A 10 12.08 -48.64 -9.70
CA ARG A 10 11.98 -47.22 -9.32
C ARG A 10 12.26 -47.07 -7.84
N PHE A 11 13.21 -46.20 -7.51
CA PHE A 11 13.54 -45.82 -6.14
C PHE A 11 13.32 -44.33 -5.97
N VAL A 12 12.69 -43.93 -4.86
CA VAL A 12 12.49 -42.52 -4.50
C VAL A 12 13.34 -42.22 -3.29
N LEU A 13 14.31 -41.33 -3.49
CA LEU A 13 15.15 -40.82 -2.40
C LEU A 13 14.68 -39.39 -2.08
N LYS A 14 14.43 -39.13 -0.81
CA LYS A 14 14.11 -37.78 -0.33
C LYS A 14 15.31 -37.24 0.41
N GLN A 15 15.77 -36.07 -0.03
CA GLN A 15 16.87 -35.35 0.61
C GLN A 15 16.46 -33.93 0.90
N LYS A 16 16.72 -33.45 2.11
CA LYS A 16 16.57 -32.04 2.44
C LYS A 16 17.72 -31.27 1.84
N VAL A 17 17.42 -30.32 0.98
CA VAL A 17 18.43 -29.45 0.37
C VAL A 17 18.73 -28.31 1.33
N VAL A 18 20.02 -27.99 1.49
CA VAL A 18 20.50 -26.88 2.31
C VAL A 18 21.29 -25.96 1.38
N GLY A 19 20.85 -24.70 1.25
CA GLY A 19 21.47 -23.70 0.39
C GLY A 19 20.65 -23.37 -0.85
N THR A 20 21.05 -22.35 -1.59
CA THR A 20 20.37 -21.78 -2.76
C THR A 20 21.13 -21.98 -4.08
N ASP A 21 22.24 -22.72 -4.05
CA ASP A 21 23.07 -22.95 -5.23
C ASP A 21 22.65 -24.21 -5.98
N ALA A 22 23.15 -24.34 -7.21
CA ALA A 22 22.98 -25.56 -7.99
C ALA A 22 23.56 -26.75 -7.25
N GLN A 23 22.76 -27.75 -6.98
CA GLN A 23 23.15 -28.99 -6.33
C GLN A 23 23.38 -30.07 -7.37
N GLN A 24 24.57 -30.68 -7.36
CA GLN A 24 24.85 -31.82 -8.17
C GLN A 24 24.55 -33.11 -7.40
N TYR A 25 23.76 -33.98 -8.00
CA TYR A 25 23.46 -35.31 -7.47
C TYR A 25 24.11 -36.37 -8.35
N THR A 26 24.83 -37.27 -7.72
CA THR A 26 25.38 -38.42 -8.40
C THR A 26 24.82 -39.70 -7.80
N VAL A 27 24.19 -40.50 -8.64
CA VAL A 27 23.72 -41.82 -8.27
C VAL A 27 24.72 -42.86 -8.78
N ARG A 28 25.22 -43.68 -7.89
CA ARG A 28 26.13 -44.80 -8.24
C ARG A 28 25.48 -46.10 -7.85
N VAL A 29 25.41 -47.01 -8.82
CA VAL A 29 24.98 -48.39 -8.62
C VAL A 29 26.22 -49.27 -8.43
N LYS A 30 26.21 -50.15 -7.44
CA LYS A 30 27.25 -51.18 -7.24
C LYS A 30 26.60 -52.56 -7.24
N ALA A 31 27.01 -53.41 -8.14
CA ALA A 31 26.53 -54.78 -8.22
C ALA A 31 27.70 -55.78 -8.06
N PRO A 32 27.51 -56.92 -7.37
CA PRO A 32 28.59 -57.87 -7.08
C PRO A 32 29.17 -58.57 -8.33
N LYS A 33 28.46 -58.57 -9.45
CA LYS A 33 28.88 -59.19 -10.71
C LYS A 33 28.52 -58.27 -11.86
N ASP A 34 29.09 -57.09 -11.87
CA ASP A 34 28.87 -56.12 -12.91
C ASP A 34 29.79 -56.38 -14.09
N THR A 35 29.25 -56.40 -15.29
CA THR A 35 29.99 -56.62 -16.54
C THR A 35 30.35 -55.30 -17.23
N CYS A 36 29.80 -54.13 -16.74
CA CYS A 36 30.06 -52.85 -17.36
C CYS A 36 30.00 -51.71 -16.32
N GLU A 37 31.10 -51.46 -15.61
CA GLU A 37 31.17 -50.43 -14.57
C GLU A 37 30.98 -49.00 -15.08
N LYS A 38 31.12 -48.73 -16.38
CA LYS A 38 31.01 -47.39 -16.97
C LYS A 38 29.61 -46.82 -16.98
N ASN A 39 28.56 -47.66 -16.83
CA ASN A 39 27.16 -47.24 -16.80
C ASN A 39 26.59 -47.13 -15.39
N ASN A 40 27.45 -47.26 -14.38
CA ASN A 40 27.01 -47.27 -12.97
C ASN A 40 26.81 -45.91 -12.36
N ASP A 41 27.31 -44.87 -12.98
CA ASP A 41 27.27 -43.53 -12.47
C ASP A 41 26.32 -42.67 -13.34
N TYR A 42 25.35 -42.00 -12.68
CA TYR A 42 24.50 -41.04 -13.31
C TYR A 42 24.48 -39.73 -12.51
N GLY A 43 24.76 -38.63 -13.21
CA GLY A 43 24.77 -37.29 -12.63
C GLY A 43 23.58 -36.47 -13.10
N THR A 44 22.99 -35.73 -12.17
CA THR A 44 21.96 -34.74 -12.50
C THR A 44 22.15 -33.48 -11.63
N TYR A 45 21.58 -32.40 -12.05
CA TYR A 45 21.62 -31.13 -11.32
C TYR A 45 20.18 -30.73 -10.91
N ALA A 46 20.05 -30.15 -9.74
CA ALA A 46 18.85 -29.47 -9.32
C ALA A 46 19.24 -28.05 -8.88
N THR A 47 18.55 -27.07 -9.37
CA THR A 47 18.63 -25.69 -8.86
C THR A 47 17.60 -25.53 -7.76
N VAL A 48 18.04 -24.91 -6.67
CA VAL A 48 17.12 -24.51 -5.58
C VAL A 48 16.93 -23.02 -5.69
N ASP A 49 15.76 -22.62 -6.12
CA ASP A 49 15.41 -21.22 -6.10
C ASP A 49 15.26 -20.75 -4.64
N SER A 50 15.83 -19.59 -4.32
CA SER A 50 15.56 -18.94 -3.06
C SER A 50 14.06 -18.62 -2.94
N LEU A 51 13.55 -18.57 -1.71
CA LEU A 51 12.18 -18.10 -1.48
C LEU A 51 12.00 -16.73 -2.15
N PRO A 52 10.92 -16.55 -2.92
CA PRO A 52 10.66 -15.30 -3.59
C PRO A 52 10.61 -14.16 -2.57
N LYS A 53 11.36 -13.09 -2.84
CA LYS A 53 11.41 -11.94 -1.96
C LYS A 53 10.28 -10.98 -2.32
N ILE A 54 9.53 -10.55 -1.32
CA ILE A 54 8.43 -9.59 -1.44
C ILE A 54 8.93 -8.23 -0.95
N LEU A 55 8.55 -7.16 -1.64
CA LEU A 55 8.70 -5.80 -1.16
C LEU A 55 7.36 -5.30 -0.63
N LEU A 56 7.30 -4.94 0.65
CA LEU A 56 6.19 -4.21 1.24
C LEU A 56 6.56 -2.73 1.27
N VAL A 57 5.80 -1.92 0.56
CA VAL A 57 5.90 -0.45 0.57
C VAL A 57 4.73 0.07 1.39
N SER A 58 5.02 0.69 2.53
CA SER A 58 4.00 1.21 3.44
C SER A 58 3.90 2.73 3.33
N GLY A 59 2.68 3.25 3.40
CA GLY A 59 2.38 4.68 3.45
C GLY A 59 2.97 5.36 4.69
N MET A 60 2.96 6.69 4.70
CA MET A 60 3.47 7.47 5.84
C MET A 60 2.53 7.33 7.03
N GLY A 61 3.10 6.97 8.20
CA GLY A 61 2.33 6.81 9.44
C GLY A 61 1.49 5.54 9.53
N GLU A 62 1.58 4.64 8.55
CA GLU A 62 0.85 3.38 8.54
C GLU A 62 1.40 2.41 9.60
N ASP A 63 0.51 1.81 10.42
CA ASP A 63 0.86 0.70 11.30
C ASP A 63 0.76 -0.63 10.54
N SER A 64 1.87 -1.02 9.94
CA SER A 64 1.97 -2.28 9.19
C SER A 64 2.08 -3.52 10.08
N THR A 65 2.08 -3.41 11.41
CA THR A 65 2.28 -4.53 12.33
C THR A 65 1.35 -5.72 12.07
N PRO A 66 0.03 -5.51 11.85
CA PRO A 66 -0.87 -6.63 11.55
C PRO A 66 -0.54 -7.32 10.23
N PHE A 67 -0.14 -6.54 9.22
CA PHE A 67 0.19 -7.06 7.89
C PHE A 67 1.51 -7.83 7.91
N LEU A 68 2.52 -7.34 8.61
CA LEU A 68 3.79 -8.04 8.83
C LEU A 68 3.58 -9.36 9.55
N GLY A 69 2.72 -9.39 10.57
CA GLY A 69 2.35 -10.63 11.27
C GLY A 69 1.71 -11.68 10.34
N LEU A 70 0.93 -11.25 9.35
CA LEU A 70 0.37 -12.12 8.32
C LEU A 70 1.46 -12.70 7.40
N LEU A 71 2.41 -11.86 6.93
CA LEU A 71 3.52 -12.29 6.09
C LEU A 71 4.44 -13.27 6.83
N ASP A 72 4.72 -13.03 8.11
CA ASP A 72 5.50 -13.91 8.97
C ASP A 72 4.81 -15.26 9.17
N ALA A 73 3.52 -15.26 9.48
CA ALA A 73 2.72 -16.48 9.63
C ALA A 73 2.66 -17.30 8.34
N ALA A 74 2.66 -16.63 7.18
CA ALA A 74 2.73 -17.27 5.87
C ALA A 74 4.15 -17.75 5.47
N GLY A 75 5.17 -17.44 6.29
CA GLY A 75 6.57 -17.80 5.99
C GLY A 75 7.14 -17.07 4.79
N CYS A 76 6.65 -15.88 4.47
CA CYS A 76 7.12 -15.08 3.36
C CYS A 76 8.50 -14.46 3.66
N ASN A 77 9.35 -14.39 2.63
CA ASN A 77 10.58 -13.61 2.71
C ASN A 77 10.29 -12.21 2.17
N TYR A 78 10.29 -11.20 3.04
CA TYR A 78 9.93 -9.84 2.65
C TYR A 78 10.95 -8.79 3.13
N ARG A 79 10.85 -7.59 2.57
CA ARG A 79 11.49 -6.38 3.05
C ARG A 79 10.45 -5.27 3.07
N GLN A 80 10.33 -4.60 4.20
CA GLN A 80 9.52 -3.39 4.34
C GLN A 80 10.35 -2.14 4.06
N VAL A 81 9.74 -1.17 3.38
CA VAL A 81 10.28 0.19 3.17
C VAL A 81 9.13 1.19 3.24
N SER A 82 9.44 2.44 3.60
CA SER A 82 8.49 3.54 3.44
C SER A 82 8.31 3.90 1.95
N ALA A 83 7.21 4.56 1.61
CA ALA A 83 6.90 4.97 0.25
C ALA A 83 8.02 5.77 -0.41
N VAL A 84 8.62 6.74 0.30
CA VAL A 84 9.72 7.57 -0.21
C VAL A 84 11.02 6.80 -0.46
N SER A 85 11.16 5.61 0.14
CA SER A 85 12.32 4.72 -0.02
C SER A 85 12.04 3.57 -0.98
N ALA A 86 10.91 3.60 -1.68
CA ALA A 86 10.59 2.61 -2.70
C ALA A 86 11.60 2.65 -3.86
N PRO A 87 11.80 1.53 -4.58
CA PRO A 87 12.74 1.47 -5.70
C PRO A 87 12.36 2.46 -6.81
N ASP A 88 13.32 3.24 -7.29
CA ASP A 88 13.13 4.17 -8.39
C ASP A 88 13.42 3.54 -9.76
N THR A 89 14.21 2.48 -9.80
CA THR A 89 14.64 1.83 -11.03
C THR A 89 14.06 0.42 -11.20
N LEU A 90 13.84 0.02 -12.45
CA LEU A 90 13.39 -1.33 -12.78
C LEU A 90 14.37 -2.40 -12.24
N LYS A 91 15.68 -2.14 -12.27
CA LYS A 91 16.70 -3.06 -11.75
C LYS A 91 16.52 -3.34 -10.26
N GLU A 92 16.19 -2.32 -9.48
CA GLU A 92 15.93 -2.48 -8.04
C GLU A 92 14.61 -3.20 -7.80
N MET A 93 13.55 -2.87 -8.56
CA MET A 93 12.25 -3.55 -8.48
C MET A 93 12.39 -5.04 -8.77
N LEU A 94 13.18 -5.44 -9.76
CA LEU A 94 13.39 -6.84 -10.16
C LEU A 94 14.14 -7.69 -9.12
N GLN A 95 14.66 -7.10 -8.04
CA GLN A 95 15.17 -7.86 -6.89
C GLN A 95 14.03 -8.52 -6.09
N TYR A 96 12.79 -8.11 -6.33
CA TYR A 96 11.59 -8.62 -5.67
C TYR A 96 10.69 -9.32 -6.69
N LYS A 97 10.09 -10.44 -6.27
CA LYS A 97 9.17 -11.19 -7.11
C LYS A 97 7.76 -10.61 -7.07
N SER A 98 7.45 -9.91 -5.99
CA SER A 98 6.17 -9.21 -5.81
C SER A 98 6.40 -7.92 -5.03
N ILE A 99 5.60 -6.91 -5.34
CA ILE A 99 5.53 -5.64 -4.62
C ILE A 99 4.11 -5.49 -4.07
N ILE A 100 4.02 -5.10 -2.81
CA ILE A 100 2.77 -4.80 -2.11
C ILE A 100 2.80 -3.33 -1.75
N LEU A 101 1.77 -2.59 -2.14
CA LEU A 101 1.54 -1.21 -1.74
C LEU A 101 0.49 -1.21 -0.63
N GLU A 102 0.83 -0.74 0.55
CA GLU A 102 -0.04 -0.66 1.72
C GLU A 102 -0.31 0.81 2.03
N ASN A 103 -1.52 1.26 1.70
CA ASN A 103 -2.00 2.62 1.95
C ASN A 103 -0.97 3.71 1.57
N VAL A 104 -0.53 3.71 0.33
CA VAL A 104 0.53 4.59 -0.18
C VAL A 104 -0.08 5.72 -0.99
N TYR A 105 0.26 6.96 -0.67
CA TYR A 105 -0.09 8.11 -1.49
C TYR A 105 0.84 8.23 -2.69
N ARG A 106 0.30 8.54 -3.86
CA ARG A 106 1.05 8.55 -5.13
C ARG A 106 2.28 9.45 -5.10
N THR A 107 2.17 10.65 -4.51
CA THR A 107 3.26 11.64 -4.50
C THR A 107 4.41 11.26 -3.57
N ASP A 108 4.23 10.29 -2.69
CA ASP A 108 5.27 9.80 -1.80
C ASP A 108 6.19 8.78 -2.48
N LEU A 109 5.75 8.25 -3.64
CA LEU A 109 6.56 7.32 -4.42
C LEU A 109 7.58 8.05 -5.31
N PRO A 110 8.77 7.49 -5.51
CA PRO A 110 9.73 8.00 -6.50
C PRO A 110 9.11 8.01 -7.92
N GLU A 111 9.49 8.99 -8.74
CA GLU A 111 8.93 9.13 -10.09
C GLU A 111 9.13 7.89 -10.97
N GLY A 112 10.28 7.24 -10.86
CA GLY A 112 10.59 6.05 -11.64
C GLY A 112 9.78 4.84 -11.25
N PHE A 113 9.23 4.79 -10.02
CA PHE A 113 8.45 3.65 -9.56
C PHE A 113 7.25 3.37 -10.47
N LEU A 114 6.35 4.35 -10.65
CA LEU A 114 5.16 4.20 -11.50
C LEU A 114 5.51 4.00 -12.98
N LYS A 115 6.55 4.70 -13.47
CA LYS A 115 7.01 4.56 -14.86
C LYS A 115 7.46 3.15 -15.20
N ASN A 116 8.11 2.47 -14.25
CA ASN A 116 8.64 1.11 -14.41
C ASN A 116 7.63 0.01 -14.07
N LEU A 117 6.50 0.36 -13.41
CA LEU A 117 5.56 -0.61 -12.86
C LEU A 117 4.93 -1.50 -13.94
N LYS A 118 4.59 -0.91 -15.11
CA LYS A 118 4.02 -1.66 -16.23
C LYS A 118 4.98 -2.73 -16.75
N THR A 119 6.23 -2.36 -16.98
CA THR A 119 7.27 -3.28 -17.43
C THR A 119 7.52 -4.36 -16.38
N TYR A 120 7.61 -3.99 -15.10
CA TYR A 120 7.78 -4.92 -14.00
C TYR A 120 6.69 -6.01 -13.95
N VAL A 121 5.42 -5.61 -14.10
CA VAL A 121 4.30 -6.53 -14.04
C VAL A 121 4.08 -7.29 -15.35
N LYS A 122 4.00 -6.57 -16.49
CA LYS A 122 3.59 -7.17 -17.77
C LYS A 122 4.72 -7.88 -18.50
N ASP A 123 5.92 -7.28 -18.50
CA ASP A 123 7.02 -7.83 -19.30
C ASP A 123 7.84 -8.85 -18.49
N TYR A 124 7.98 -8.64 -17.19
CA TYR A 124 8.71 -9.56 -16.28
C TYR A 124 7.81 -10.52 -15.49
N GLY A 125 6.51 -10.37 -15.54
CA GLY A 125 5.57 -11.26 -14.87
C GLY A 125 5.67 -11.24 -13.34
N CYS A 126 6.06 -10.09 -12.77
CA CYS A 126 6.16 -9.92 -11.32
C CYS A 126 4.81 -9.57 -10.70
N GLY A 127 4.61 -9.96 -9.44
CA GLY A 127 3.36 -9.72 -8.72
C GLY A 127 3.21 -8.28 -8.26
N LEU A 128 1.98 -7.77 -8.28
CA LEU A 128 1.61 -6.48 -7.71
C LEU A 128 0.34 -6.64 -6.89
N VAL A 129 0.36 -6.15 -5.66
CA VAL A 129 -0.79 -6.10 -4.76
C VAL A 129 -0.93 -4.66 -4.27
N ALA A 130 -2.15 -4.15 -4.24
CA ALA A 130 -2.45 -2.86 -3.61
C ALA A 130 -3.50 -3.07 -2.52
N CYS A 131 -3.19 -2.61 -1.31
CA CYS A 131 -4.07 -2.64 -0.16
C CYS A 131 -4.61 -1.23 0.09
N GLY A 132 -5.91 -1.14 0.32
CA GLY A 132 -6.62 0.12 0.47
C GLY A 132 -6.45 0.77 1.84
N GLY A 133 -6.69 2.07 1.87
CA GLY A 133 -6.73 2.96 3.01
C GLY A 133 -7.09 4.35 2.50
N GLU A 134 -6.97 5.36 3.35
CA GLU A 134 -7.34 6.75 3.02
C GLU A 134 -6.41 7.37 1.97
N ASP A 135 -5.16 6.89 1.87
CA ASP A 135 -4.13 7.38 0.96
C ASP A 135 -3.92 6.48 -0.28
N SER A 136 -4.88 5.61 -0.59
CA SER A 136 -4.74 4.65 -1.68
C SER A 136 -5.78 4.81 -2.79
N PHE A 137 -5.59 4.11 -3.90
CA PHE A 137 -6.51 4.11 -5.05
C PHE A 137 -6.86 5.53 -5.53
N ALA A 138 -8.15 5.82 -5.69
CA ALA A 138 -8.65 7.12 -6.13
C ALA A 138 -8.27 8.25 -5.16
N LEU A 139 -8.40 8.04 -3.85
CA LEU A 139 -8.04 9.02 -2.81
C LEU A 139 -6.53 9.25 -2.76
N GLY A 140 -5.73 8.23 -3.04
CA GLY A 140 -4.27 8.33 -3.15
C GLY A 140 -3.75 8.97 -4.45
N GLY A 141 -4.64 9.46 -5.31
CA GLY A 141 -4.27 10.19 -6.54
C GLY A 141 -3.81 9.30 -7.70
N TYR A 142 -4.23 8.03 -7.73
CA TYR A 142 -3.81 7.08 -8.77
C TYR A 142 -4.72 7.04 -10.00
N GLN A 143 -5.72 7.92 -10.10
CA GLN A 143 -6.56 8.04 -11.28
C GLN A 143 -5.70 8.29 -12.54
N ASP A 144 -6.02 7.64 -13.64
CA ASP A 144 -5.35 7.71 -14.94
C ASP A 144 -3.85 7.30 -14.91
N THR A 145 -3.38 6.65 -13.84
CA THR A 145 -1.99 6.18 -13.74
C THR A 145 -1.78 4.78 -14.30
N GLU A 146 -0.51 4.35 -14.39
CA GLU A 146 -0.18 2.98 -14.76
C GLU A 146 -0.64 1.97 -13.69
N LEU A 147 -0.76 2.37 -12.41
CA LEU A 147 -1.29 1.51 -11.35
C LEU A 147 -2.75 1.14 -11.63
N GLU A 148 -3.60 2.12 -11.95
CA GLU A 148 -5.00 1.87 -12.30
C GLU A 148 -5.15 0.93 -13.48
N LYS A 149 -4.33 1.13 -14.53
CA LYS A 149 -4.36 0.27 -15.74
C LYS A 149 -3.90 -1.18 -15.49
N LEU A 150 -3.20 -1.42 -14.40
CA LEU A 150 -2.69 -2.75 -14.03
C LEU A 150 -3.62 -3.48 -13.06
N LEU A 151 -4.36 -2.76 -12.25
CA LEU A 151 -5.30 -3.31 -11.28
C LEU A 151 -6.70 -3.48 -11.91
N PRO A 152 -7.48 -4.47 -11.47
CA PRO A 152 -8.84 -4.70 -11.95
C PRO A 152 -9.87 -3.77 -11.28
N VAL A 153 -9.56 -2.49 -11.13
CA VAL A 153 -10.37 -1.49 -10.44
C VAL A 153 -10.43 -0.19 -11.25
N ASP A 154 -11.57 0.49 -11.19
CA ASP A 154 -11.77 1.84 -11.73
C ASP A 154 -11.57 2.84 -10.57
N MET A 155 -10.63 3.75 -10.73
CA MET A 155 -10.27 4.73 -9.68
C MET A 155 -10.96 6.09 -9.90
N GLN A 156 -12.07 6.12 -10.65
CA GLN A 156 -12.88 7.31 -10.74
C GLN A 156 -13.65 7.52 -9.43
N LEU A 157 -13.51 8.69 -8.83
CA LEU A 157 -14.31 9.10 -7.68
C LEU A 157 -15.74 9.39 -8.16
N ARG A 158 -16.56 8.34 -8.26
CA ARG A 158 -17.97 8.49 -8.60
C ARG A 158 -18.71 9.08 -7.41
N GLY A 159 -19.22 10.28 -7.56
CA GLY A 159 -20.04 10.95 -6.53
C GLY A 159 -19.33 11.99 -5.67
N VAL A 160 -18.04 12.26 -5.86
CA VAL A 160 -17.31 13.29 -5.09
C VAL A 160 -17.47 14.69 -5.70
N ASN A 161 -18.13 14.83 -6.84
CA ASN A 161 -18.46 16.17 -7.40
C ASN A 161 -19.71 16.82 -6.81
N GLU A 162 -20.42 16.17 -5.91
CA GLU A 162 -21.34 16.87 -5.05
C GLU A 162 -20.57 17.28 -3.79
N LYS A 163 -20.00 18.50 -3.78
CA LYS A 163 -19.65 19.14 -2.52
C LYS A 163 -20.90 19.01 -1.64
N GLN A 164 -20.74 18.31 -0.51
CA GLN A 164 -21.82 18.22 0.45
C GLN A 164 -22.14 19.65 0.88
N ASN A 165 -23.39 20.06 0.76
CA ASN A 165 -23.83 21.35 1.27
C ASN A 165 -23.53 21.37 2.77
N LEU A 166 -22.83 22.39 3.21
CA LEU A 166 -22.52 22.62 4.61
C LEU A 166 -23.62 23.49 5.22
N ALA A 167 -24.13 23.09 6.36
CA ALA A 167 -24.97 23.96 7.20
C ALA A 167 -24.14 24.42 8.41
N MET A 168 -23.80 25.70 8.46
CA MET A 168 -22.95 26.27 9.51
C MET A 168 -23.76 27.21 10.39
N VAL A 169 -23.79 26.97 11.70
CA VAL A 169 -24.38 27.90 12.68
C VAL A 169 -23.27 28.54 13.50
N MET A 170 -23.15 29.85 13.40
CA MET A 170 -22.21 30.62 14.21
C MET A 170 -22.91 31.11 15.48
N VAL A 171 -22.32 30.83 16.63
CA VAL A 171 -22.84 31.27 17.94
C VAL A 171 -21.90 32.32 18.49
N ILE A 172 -22.34 33.54 18.60
CA ILE A 172 -21.57 34.73 19.01
C ILE A 172 -22.02 35.19 20.37
N ASP A 173 -21.07 35.27 21.29
CA ASP A 173 -21.28 35.89 22.59
C ASP A 173 -21.51 37.39 22.43
N HIS A 174 -22.59 37.92 23.02
CA HIS A 174 -22.96 39.33 23.05
C HIS A 174 -23.01 39.85 24.48
N SER A 175 -22.44 39.15 25.46
CA SER A 175 -22.41 39.59 26.87
C SER A 175 -21.56 40.84 27.06
N GLY A 176 -21.72 41.49 28.21
CA GLY A 176 -21.06 42.78 28.53
C GLY A 176 -19.51 42.73 28.42
N SER A 177 -18.88 41.57 28.66
CA SER A 177 -17.43 41.38 28.50
C SER A 177 -16.96 41.51 27.05
N MET A 178 -17.83 41.30 26.06
CA MET A 178 -17.53 41.46 24.65
C MET A 178 -17.34 42.93 24.23
N SER A 179 -17.69 43.89 25.10
CA SER A 179 -17.46 45.32 24.89
C SER A 179 -16.05 45.77 25.28
N GLU A 180 -15.22 44.88 25.80
CA GLU A 180 -13.82 45.23 26.14
C GLU A 180 -13.02 45.62 24.89
N GLN A 181 -12.24 46.69 25.04
CA GLN A 181 -11.40 47.24 23.96
C GLN A 181 -10.12 46.43 23.83
N THR A 182 -9.75 46.14 22.60
CA THR A 182 -8.50 45.52 22.18
C THR A 182 -7.76 46.37 21.15
N GLU A 183 -6.60 46.01 20.71
CA GLU A 183 -5.84 46.74 19.66
C GLU A 183 -6.59 46.77 18.30
N GLY A 184 -7.55 45.89 18.08
CA GLY A 184 -8.31 45.78 16.80
C GLY A 184 -9.79 46.19 16.89
N GLY A 185 -10.23 46.79 17.98
CA GLY A 185 -11.66 47.09 18.27
C GLY A 185 -12.15 46.37 19.51
N THR A 186 -13.44 46.19 19.67
CA THR A 186 -14.00 45.38 20.75
C THR A 186 -13.85 43.89 20.47
N ASN A 187 -13.96 43.05 21.52
CA ASN A 187 -14.02 41.62 21.34
C ASN A 187 -15.15 41.19 20.40
N LEU A 188 -16.29 41.90 20.45
CA LEU A 188 -17.42 41.68 19.57
C LEU A 188 -17.07 42.02 18.11
N ASP A 189 -16.36 43.12 17.86
CA ASP A 189 -15.94 43.50 16.51
C ASP A 189 -15.03 42.44 15.91
N LEU A 190 -14.13 41.87 16.69
CA LEU A 190 -13.26 40.78 16.27
C LEU A 190 -14.03 39.50 15.97
N ALA A 191 -15.00 39.14 16.82
CA ALA A 191 -15.89 38.00 16.59
C ALA A 191 -16.69 38.14 15.31
N ILE A 192 -17.25 39.34 15.05
CA ILE A 192 -17.98 39.63 13.80
C ILE A 192 -17.06 39.58 12.59
N ALA A 193 -15.85 40.09 12.69
CA ALA A 193 -14.86 40.02 11.61
C ALA A 193 -14.49 38.56 11.27
N ALA A 194 -14.28 37.74 12.31
CA ALA A 194 -14.00 36.31 12.13
C ALA A 194 -15.20 35.56 11.48
N ALA A 195 -16.41 35.87 11.94
CA ALA A 195 -17.63 35.30 11.37
C ALA A 195 -17.77 35.66 9.87
N LYS A 196 -17.55 36.92 9.50
CA LYS A 196 -17.55 37.32 8.08
C LYS A 196 -16.52 36.60 7.27
N ALA A 197 -15.29 36.50 7.77
CA ALA A 197 -14.23 35.77 7.07
C ALA A 197 -14.56 34.29 6.89
N ALA A 198 -15.26 33.66 7.82
CA ALA A 198 -15.74 32.28 7.69
C ALA A 198 -16.83 32.15 6.62
N VAL A 199 -17.77 33.09 6.55
CA VAL A 199 -18.83 33.11 5.51
C VAL A 199 -18.22 33.27 4.12
N ASP A 200 -17.19 34.09 3.97
CA ASP A 200 -16.49 34.30 2.70
C ASP A 200 -15.82 33.02 2.12
N GLN A 201 -15.66 31.99 2.93
CA GLN A 201 -15.11 30.68 2.50
C GLN A 201 -16.19 29.70 2.07
N LEU A 202 -17.46 30.01 2.27
CA LEU A 202 -18.58 29.12 1.96
C LEU A 202 -19.00 29.24 0.50
N ASP A 203 -19.57 28.14 0.01
CA ASP A 203 -20.17 28.10 -1.33
C ASP A 203 -21.61 28.63 -1.32
N THR A 204 -22.11 29.07 -2.47
CA THR A 204 -23.48 29.55 -2.65
C THR A 204 -24.58 28.53 -2.34
N LYS A 205 -24.20 27.27 -2.13
CA LYS A 205 -25.10 26.16 -1.78
C LYS A 205 -25.08 25.82 -0.28
N ASP A 206 -24.15 26.45 0.45
CA ASP A 206 -24.02 26.22 1.88
C ASP A 206 -25.06 27.12 2.63
N GLU A 207 -25.60 26.59 3.71
CA GLU A 207 -26.56 27.31 4.56
C GLU A 207 -25.82 27.90 5.75
N VAL A 208 -26.18 29.14 6.12
CA VAL A 208 -25.57 29.86 7.24
C VAL A 208 -26.62 30.37 8.19
N GLY A 209 -26.40 30.15 9.48
CA GLY A 209 -27.18 30.75 10.54
C GLY A 209 -26.32 31.47 11.55
N VAL A 210 -26.85 32.56 12.16
CA VAL A 210 -26.15 33.31 13.22
C VAL A 210 -27.02 33.42 14.43
N VAL A 211 -26.50 32.96 15.56
CA VAL A 211 -27.17 33.10 16.88
C VAL A 211 -26.27 33.96 17.75
N THR A 212 -26.83 34.93 18.40
CA THR A 212 -26.19 35.66 19.49
C THR A 212 -26.76 35.22 20.83
N PHE A 213 -25.95 35.23 21.86
CA PHE A 213 -26.38 34.92 23.22
C PHE A 213 -25.77 35.88 24.25
N ASP A 214 -26.54 36.13 25.29
CA ASP A 214 -26.17 36.82 26.54
C ASP A 214 -26.88 36.09 27.70
N ASP A 215 -27.89 36.70 28.32
CA ASP A 215 -28.81 36.05 29.29
C ASP A 215 -29.83 35.13 28.58
N GLY A 216 -29.96 35.20 27.28
CA GLY A 216 -30.80 34.40 26.41
C GLY A 216 -30.16 34.26 25.04
N TYR A 217 -30.81 33.58 24.09
CA TYR A 217 -30.32 33.51 22.73
C TYR A 217 -31.29 34.11 21.73
N THR A 218 -30.73 34.67 20.66
CA THR A 218 -31.52 35.24 19.57
C THR A 218 -30.93 34.85 18.23
N TRP A 219 -31.73 34.33 17.31
CA TRP A 219 -31.34 34.16 15.94
C TRP A 219 -31.27 35.52 15.25
N GLN A 220 -30.06 35.93 14.86
CA GLN A 220 -29.84 37.13 14.06
C GLN A 220 -30.09 36.85 12.59
N VAL A 221 -29.66 35.68 12.15
CA VAL A 221 -29.89 35.11 10.82
C VAL A 221 -30.36 33.68 11.01
N PRO A 222 -31.59 33.32 10.61
CA PRO A 222 -31.98 31.92 10.59
C PRO A 222 -31.11 31.13 9.61
N LEU A 223 -31.06 29.82 9.78
CA LEU A 223 -30.31 28.97 8.88
C LEU A 223 -30.97 28.96 7.50
N GLU A 224 -30.33 29.51 6.51
CA GLU A 224 -30.79 29.62 5.13
C GLU A 224 -29.61 29.67 4.14
#